data_1d7296b05ae9b80e7aa9caf19a446203
#
_entry.id   1d7296b05ae9b80e7aa9caf19a446203
#
_cell.length_a   1.000
_cell.length_b   1.000
_cell.length_c   1.000
_cell.angle_alpha   90.00
_cell.angle_beta   90.00
_cell.angle_gamma   90.00
#
_symmetry.space_group_name_H-M   'P 1'
#
loop_
_entity.id
_entity.type
_entity.pdbx_description
1 polymer ?
#
loop_
_entity_poly.entity_id
_entity_poly.type
_entity_poly.pdbx_seq_one_letter_code
_entity_poly.pdbx_strand_id
1 'polypeptide(L)'
;MTTVKKYRILVVEDEESLLKLESILLSLKGYEVTGVTDGAEALAEIERNRPDLIVLDIMLPGMDGFEVCRRIRENPETRDIPVVMLTAKKSTQDYAKGMECGANAYITKPFKSSKVMEVVADLLKH
;
A
#
# COMPACT_ATOMS: atom_id res chain seq x y z
N MET A 1 -13.09 -30.15 -1.15
CA MET A 1 -13.17 -28.88 -0.41
C MET A 1 -12.29 -27.82 -1.06
N THR A 2 -12.81 -26.65 -1.22
CA THR A 2 -12.07 -25.55 -1.86
C THR A 2 -11.39 -24.69 -0.81
N THR A 3 -10.09 -24.42 -1.00
CA THR A 3 -9.36 -23.51 -0.15
C THR A 3 -9.40 -22.12 -0.77
N VAL A 4 -9.92 -21.15 -0.04
CA VAL A 4 -9.95 -19.77 -0.52
C VAL A 4 -8.67 -19.08 -0.08
N LYS A 5 -7.93 -18.55 -1.05
CA LYS A 5 -6.72 -17.81 -0.73
C LYS A 5 -7.07 -16.52 -0.01
N LYS A 6 -6.40 -16.30 1.10
CA LYS A 6 -6.53 -15.06 1.84
C LYS A 6 -5.37 -14.16 1.47
N TYR A 7 -5.66 -13.06 0.77
CA TYR A 7 -4.62 -12.12 0.35
C TYR A 7 -4.10 -11.32 1.53
N ARG A 8 -2.80 -11.07 1.52
CA ARG A 8 -2.13 -10.30 2.55
C ARG A 8 -1.83 -8.90 2.05
N ILE A 9 -2.23 -7.91 2.83
CA ILE A 9 -2.02 -6.49 2.49
C ILE A 9 -1.19 -5.85 3.58
N LEU A 10 -0.14 -5.15 3.16
CA LEU A 10 0.67 -4.34 4.06
C LEU A 10 0.20 -2.89 3.93
N VAL A 11 -0.15 -2.27 5.04
CA VAL A 11 -0.54 -0.86 5.08
C VAL A 11 0.58 -0.07 5.76
N VAL A 12 1.10 0.93 5.07
CA VAL A 12 2.17 1.78 5.56
C VAL A 12 1.63 3.19 5.76
N GLU A 13 1.41 3.57 7.01
CA GLU A 13 0.75 4.82 7.38
C GLU A 13 1.25 5.26 8.74
N ASP A 14 1.81 6.47 8.86
CA ASP A 14 2.37 6.92 10.13
C ASP A 14 1.34 7.47 11.11
N GLU A 15 0.16 7.86 10.65
CA GLU A 15 -0.89 8.33 11.56
C GLU A 15 -1.69 7.13 12.06
N GLU A 16 -1.58 6.86 13.36
CA GLU A 16 -2.12 5.62 13.93
C GLU A 16 -3.62 5.46 13.77
N SER A 17 -4.38 6.53 13.87
CA SER A 17 -5.84 6.45 13.72
C SER A 17 -6.23 6.09 12.28
N LEU A 18 -5.52 6.63 11.30
CA LEU A 18 -5.76 6.29 9.90
C LEU A 18 -5.31 4.86 9.59
N LEU A 19 -4.18 4.46 10.13
CA LEU A 19 -3.70 3.09 9.98
C LEU A 19 -4.74 2.10 10.48
N LYS A 20 -5.31 2.39 11.66
CA LYS A 20 -6.33 1.54 12.25
C LYS A 20 -7.58 1.49 11.38
N LEU A 21 -8.03 2.65 10.90
CA LEU A 21 -9.22 2.71 10.04
C LEU A 21 -9.02 1.92 8.75
N GLU A 22 -7.90 2.15 8.07
CA GLU A 22 -7.59 1.46 6.82
C GLU A 22 -7.49 -0.05 7.03
N SER A 23 -6.86 -0.45 8.14
CA SER A 23 -6.72 -1.86 8.47
C SER A 23 -8.05 -2.53 8.73
N ILE A 24 -8.95 -1.85 9.46
CA ILE A 24 -10.28 -2.38 9.74
C ILE A 24 -11.08 -2.54 8.45
N LEU A 25 -11.07 -1.51 7.59
CA LEU A 25 -11.83 -1.55 6.34
C LEU A 25 -11.39 -2.71 5.46
N LEU A 26 -10.08 -2.91 5.34
CA LEU A 26 -9.54 -3.99 4.53
C LEU A 26 -9.83 -5.36 5.16
N SER A 27 -9.69 -5.46 6.48
CA SER A 27 -9.99 -6.71 7.19
C SER A 27 -11.43 -7.13 7.02
N LEU A 28 -12.35 -6.18 6.99
CA LEU A 28 -13.78 -6.47 6.79
C LEU A 28 -14.06 -7.07 5.42
N LYS A 29 -13.17 -6.85 4.45
CA LYS A 29 -13.29 -7.46 3.12
C LYS A 29 -12.62 -8.83 3.03
N GLY A 30 -12.08 -9.32 4.13
CA GLY A 30 -11.49 -10.65 4.17
C GLY A 30 -9.99 -10.69 3.95
N TYR A 31 -9.33 -9.55 3.86
CA TYR A 31 -7.88 -9.51 3.70
C TYR A 31 -7.18 -9.66 5.04
N GLU A 32 -6.00 -10.23 5.00
CA GLU A 32 -5.13 -10.31 6.17
C GLU A 32 -4.23 -9.08 6.14
N VAL A 33 -4.36 -8.19 7.12
CA VAL A 33 -3.70 -6.88 7.09
C VAL A 33 -2.60 -6.79 8.14
N THR A 34 -1.45 -6.31 7.72
CA THR A 34 -0.36 -5.95 8.62
C THR A 34 -0.11 -4.44 8.45
N GLY A 35 0.00 -3.73 9.55
CA GLY A 35 0.24 -2.28 9.52
C GLY A 35 1.60 -1.93 10.06
N VAL A 36 2.28 -0.99 9.40
CA VAL A 36 3.54 -0.44 9.89
C VAL A 36 3.48 1.08 9.75
N THR A 37 4.35 1.79 10.48
CA THR A 37 4.26 3.25 10.58
C THR A 37 5.39 4.00 9.91
N ASP A 38 6.40 3.34 9.36
CA ASP A 38 7.48 4.02 8.63
C ASP A 38 8.03 3.15 7.52
N GLY A 39 8.83 3.78 6.66
CA GLY A 39 9.35 3.12 5.46
C GLY A 39 10.34 2.02 5.74
N ALA A 40 11.20 2.19 6.75
CA ALA A 40 12.18 1.17 7.09
C ALA A 40 11.49 -0.09 7.61
N GLU A 41 10.47 0.09 8.46
CA GLU A 41 9.63 -1.02 8.93
C GLU A 41 8.94 -1.71 7.78
N ALA A 42 8.45 -0.93 6.81
CA ALA A 42 7.76 -1.47 5.66
C ALA A 42 8.69 -2.40 4.88
N LEU A 43 9.90 -1.96 4.59
CA LEU A 43 10.86 -2.76 3.83
C LEU A 43 11.24 -4.03 4.59
N ALA A 44 11.42 -3.93 5.90
CA ALA A 44 11.73 -5.10 6.73
C ALA A 44 10.57 -6.10 6.73
N GLU A 45 9.34 -5.60 6.82
CA GLU A 45 8.16 -6.47 6.82
C GLU A 45 7.97 -7.16 5.47
N ILE A 46 8.19 -6.43 4.36
CA ILE A 46 8.09 -7.00 3.02
C ILE A 46 9.06 -8.17 2.84
N GLU A 47 10.26 -8.01 3.35
CA GLU A 47 11.28 -9.04 3.29
C GLU A 47 10.92 -10.26 4.13
N ARG A 48 10.35 -10.02 5.30
CA ARG A 48 9.99 -11.08 6.26
C ARG A 48 8.73 -11.84 5.84
N ASN A 49 7.73 -11.12 5.35
CA ASN A 49 6.42 -11.67 4.95
C ASN A 49 5.92 -10.97 3.70
N ARG A 50 6.31 -11.46 2.54
CA ARG A 50 5.94 -10.82 1.27
C ARG A 50 4.44 -10.62 1.17
N PRO A 51 3.96 -9.37 1.07
CA PRO A 51 2.52 -9.12 0.91
C PRO A 51 2.09 -9.32 -0.54
N ASP A 52 0.80 -9.44 -0.74
CA ASP A 52 0.22 -9.51 -2.08
C ASP A 52 -0.05 -8.13 -2.65
N LEU A 53 -0.16 -7.12 -1.79
CA LEU A 53 -0.41 -5.73 -2.19
C LEU A 53 0.03 -4.82 -1.05
N ILE A 54 0.47 -3.62 -1.40
CA ILE A 54 0.91 -2.62 -0.42
C ILE A 54 0.10 -1.35 -0.59
N VAL A 55 -0.49 -0.85 0.50
CA VAL A 55 -1.11 0.47 0.57
C VAL A 55 -0.10 1.37 1.24
N LEU A 56 0.34 2.41 0.57
CA LEU A 56 1.52 3.17 0.96
C LEU A 56 1.26 4.68 0.96
N ASP A 57 1.44 5.31 2.12
CA ASP A 57 1.41 6.77 2.18
C ASP A 57 2.78 7.30 1.74
N ILE A 58 2.79 8.47 1.13
CA ILE A 58 4.02 9.14 0.73
C ILE A 58 4.63 9.88 1.92
N MET A 59 3.79 10.47 2.76
CA MET A 59 4.23 11.33 3.87
C MET A 59 4.60 10.51 5.09
N LEU A 60 5.77 9.87 5.03
CA LEU A 60 6.29 9.03 6.11
C LEU A 60 7.52 9.67 6.75
N PRO A 61 7.76 9.41 8.03
CA PRO A 61 8.98 9.93 8.66
C PRO A 61 10.22 9.20 8.11
N GLY A 62 11.29 9.95 7.96
CA GLY A 62 12.55 9.39 7.45
C GLY A 62 12.48 9.13 5.95
N MET A 63 12.34 7.87 5.58
CA MET A 63 12.24 7.48 4.17
C MET A 63 10.79 7.66 3.71
N ASP A 64 10.55 8.54 2.73
CA ASP A 64 9.18 8.77 2.26
C ASP A 64 8.67 7.63 1.36
N GLY A 65 7.38 7.71 1.02
CA GLY A 65 6.74 6.65 0.24
C GLY A 65 7.27 6.51 -1.19
N PHE A 66 7.73 7.60 -1.80
CA PHE A 66 8.35 7.49 -3.12
C PHE A 66 9.59 6.61 -3.07
N GLU A 67 10.41 6.82 -2.05
CA GLU A 67 11.62 6.02 -1.88
C GLU A 67 11.32 4.56 -1.58
N VAL A 68 10.31 4.31 -0.72
CA VAL A 68 9.87 2.94 -0.43
C VAL A 68 9.45 2.24 -1.72
N CYS A 69 8.62 2.89 -2.52
CA CYS A 69 8.14 2.32 -3.77
C CYS A 69 9.30 2.04 -4.73
N ARG A 70 10.23 2.99 -4.83
CA ARG A 70 11.40 2.82 -5.70
C ARG A 70 12.20 1.59 -5.28
N ARG A 71 12.42 1.39 -4.00
CA ARG A 71 13.18 0.24 -3.51
C ARG A 71 12.44 -1.08 -3.75
N ILE A 72 11.13 -1.07 -3.63
CA ILE A 72 10.32 -2.25 -3.95
C ILE A 72 10.51 -2.62 -5.42
N ARG A 73 10.52 -1.65 -6.31
CA ARG A 73 10.65 -1.89 -7.75
C ARG A 73 12.06 -2.30 -8.16
N GLU A 74 13.07 -1.87 -7.40
CA GLU A 74 14.47 -2.23 -7.70
C GLU A 74 14.84 -3.64 -7.28
N ASN A 75 14.06 -4.24 -6.39
CA ASN A 75 14.35 -5.59 -5.90
C ASN A 75 13.60 -6.61 -6.75
N PRO A 76 14.30 -7.53 -7.44
CA PRO A 76 13.65 -8.53 -8.29
C PRO A 76 12.61 -9.39 -7.58
N GLU A 77 12.74 -9.56 -6.26
CA GLU A 77 11.81 -10.39 -5.49
C GLU A 77 10.52 -9.67 -5.14
N THR A 78 10.49 -8.34 -5.24
CA THR A 78 9.33 -7.54 -4.82
C THR A 78 8.79 -6.63 -5.92
N ARG A 79 9.48 -6.51 -7.04
CA ARG A 79 9.12 -5.53 -8.07
C ARG A 79 7.75 -5.72 -8.68
N ASP A 80 7.14 -6.88 -8.53
CA ASP A 80 5.83 -7.17 -9.09
C ASP A 80 4.69 -6.96 -8.09
N ILE A 81 4.99 -6.61 -6.85
CA ILE A 81 3.94 -6.39 -5.85
C ILE A 81 3.17 -5.12 -6.20
N PRO A 82 1.84 -5.19 -6.34
CA PRO A 82 1.04 -3.98 -6.58
C PRO A 82 1.17 -2.98 -5.44
N VAL A 83 1.33 -1.71 -5.78
CA VAL A 83 1.43 -0.62 -4.80
C VAL A 83 0.34 0.39 -5.08
N VAL A 84 -0.48 0.67 -4.07
CA VAL A 84 -1.50 1.71 -4.11
C VAL A 84 -1.02 2.83 -3.20
N MET A 85 -0.77 4.02 -3.76
CA MET A 85 -0.44 5.17 -2.94
C MET A 85 -1.72 5.81 -2.43
N LEU A 86 -1.78 6.06 -1.13
CA LEU A 86 -2.95 6.64 -0.47
C LEU A 86 -2.43 7.78 0.39
N THR A 87 -2.57 9.02 -0.09
CA THR A 87 -1.82 10.13 0.47
C THR A 87 -2.56 11.45 0.37
N ALA A 88 -2.20 12.40 1.24
CA ALA A 88 -2.72 13.77 1.19
C ALA A 88 -2.06 14.63 0.10
N LYS A 89 -0.99 14.15 -0.52
CA LYS A 89 -0.30 14.89 -1.58
C LYS A 89 -1.13 14.87 -2.86
N LYS A 90 -1.58 16.05 -3.29
CA LYS A 90 -2.59 16.19 -4.36
C LYS A 90 -2.09 16.84 -5.64
N SER A 91 -0.84 17.30 -5.69
CA SER A 91 -0.38 18.00 -6.88
C SER A 91 -0.18 17.06 -8.06
N THR A 92 -0.26 17.61 -9.27
CA THR A 92 0.02 16.82 -10.48
C THR A 92 1.44 16.30 -10.49
N GLN A 93 2.38 17.07 -9.92
CA GLN A 93 3.76 16.61 -9.81
C GLN A 93 3.89 15.41 -8.87
N ASP A 94 3.16 15.42 -7.75
CA ASP A 94 3.19 14.28 -6.83
C ASP A 94 2.62 13.04 -7.49
N TYR A 95 1.51 13.20 -8.20
CA TYR A 95 0.89 12.10 -8.93
C TYR A 95 1.87 11.51 -9.96
N ALA A 96 2.47 12.40 -10.76
CA ALA A 96 3.40 11.97 -11.79
C ALA A 96 4.60 11.25 -11.18
N LYS A 97 5.12 11.76 -10.07
CA LYS A 97 6.26 11.16 -9.38
C LYS A 97 5.90 9.78 -8.83
N GLY A 98 4.69 9.63 -8.28
CA GLY A 98 4.21 8.34 -7.78
C GLY A 98 4.15 7.30 -8.88
N MET A 99 3.57 7.66 -10.02
CA MET A 99 3.47 6.73 -11.15
C MET A 99 4.85 6.41 -11.72
N GLU A 100 5.76 7.40 -11.75
CA GLU A 100 7.13 7.19 -12.17
C GLU A 100 7.88 6.22 -11.26
N CYS A 101 7.61 6.28 -9.96
CA CYS A 101 8.22 5.36 -9.00
C CYS A 101 7.66 3.95 -9.11
N GLY A 102 6.61 3.76 -9.90
CA GLY A 102 6.06 2.43 -10.14
C GLY A 102 4.79 2.11 -9.37
N ALA A 103 4.07 3.12 -8.86
CA ALA A 103 2.78 2.87 -8.23
C ALA A 103 1.77 2.39 -9.26
N ASN A 104 0.89 1.49 -8.85
CA ASN A 104 -0.18 0.97 -9.72
C ASN A 104 -1.42 1.83 -9.63
N ALA A 105 -1.59 2.56 -8.53
CA ALA A 105 -2.71 3.47 -8.35
C ALA A 105 -2.33 4.55 -7.36
N TYR A 106 -3.02 5.68 -7.45
CA TYR A 106 -2.75 6.85 -6.60
C TYR A 106 -4.09 7.41 -6.16
N ILE A 107 -4.35 7.36 -4.87
CA ILE A 107 -5.62 7.82 -4.31
C ILE A 107 -5.33 8.93 -3.31
N THR A 108 -6.02 10.07 -3.43
CA THR A 108 -5.79 11.19 -2.52
C THR A 108 -6.73 11.15 -1.33
N LYS A 109 -6.23 11.60 -0.18
CA LYS A 109 -7.03 11.78 1.03
C LYS A 109 -7.72 13.14 1.00
N PRO A 110 -8.92 13.26 1.52
CA PRO A 110 -9.74 12.22 2.11
C PRO A 110 -10.29 11.28 1.03
N PHE A 111 -10.31 10.00 1.33
CA PHE A 111 -10.73 8.98 0.36
C PHE A 111 -12.11 8.44 0.68
N LYS A 112 -12.75 7.89 -0.35
CA LYS A 112 -13.96 7.10 -0.17
C LYS A 112 -13.52 5.65 0.01
N SER A 113 -14.00 4.99 1.07
CA SER A 113 -13.61 3.60 1.33
C SER A 113 -13.96 2.69 0.16
N SER A 114 -15.09 2.95 -0.51
CA SER A 114 -15.49 2.17 -1.69
C SER A 114 -14.45 2.25 -2.80
N LYS A 115 -13.83 3.43 -2.99
CA LYS A 115 -12.81 3.61 -4.02
C LYS A 115 -11.57 2.80 -3.72
N VAL A 116 -11.12 2.83 -2.47
CA VAL A 116 -9.94 2.06 -2.05
C VAL A 116 -10.20 0.57 -2.22
N MET A 117 -11.38 0.11 -1.77
CA MET A 117 -11.74 -1.31 -1.87
C MET A 117 -11.80 -1.76 -3.32
N GLU A 118 -12.35 -0.94 -4.21
CA GLU A 118 -12.45 -1.26 -5.63
C GLU A 118 -11.08 -1.41 -6.27
N VAL A 119 -10.19 -0.45 -6.01
CA VAL A 119 -8.85 -0.47 -6.58
C VAL A 119 -8.06 -1.69 -6.07
N VAL A 120 -8.15 -1.95 -4.77
CA VAL A 120 -7.45 -3.10 -4.17
C VAL A 120 -7.96 -4.40 -4.79
N ALA A 121 -9.28 -4.55 -4.90
CA ALA A 121 -9.88 -5.76 -5.48
C ALA A 121 -9.44 -5.96 -6.93
N ASP A 122 -9.43 -4.86 -7.70
CA ASP A 122 -9.04 -4.92 -9.11
C ASP A 122 -7.58 -5.35 -9.27
N LEU A 123 -6.69 -4.85 -8.43
CA LEU A 123 -5.27 -5.18 -8.53
C LEU A 123 -4.97 -6.60 -8.06
N LEU A 124 -5.77 -7.13 -7.14
CA LEU A 124 -5.59 -8.50 -6.65
C LEU A 124 -6.30 -9.54 -7.52
N LYS A 125 -7.19 -9.10 -8.36
CA LYS A 125 -7.91 -9.96 -9.28
C LYS A 125 -7.09 -10.18 -10.54
N HIS A 126 -7.08 -11.35 -11.05
CA HIS A 126 -6.30 -11.62 -12.27
C HIS A 126 -6.91 -12.69 -13.12
#